data_36ad1ec1e43e824cbe0fb3e558b5268b
#
_entry.id   36ad1ec1e43e824cbe0fb3e558b5268b
#
_cell.length_a   1.000
_cell.length_b   1.000
_cell.length_c   1.000
_cell.angle_alpha   90.00
_cell.angle_beta   90.00
_cell.angle_gamma   90.00
#
_symmetry.space_group_name_H-M   'P 1'
#
loop_
_entity.id
_entity.type
_entity.pdbx_description
1 polymer ?
#
loop_
_entity_poly.entity_id
_entity_poly.type
_entity_poly.pdbx_seq_one_letter_code
_entity_poly.pdbx_strand_id
1 'polypeptide(L)'
;MPADRPTLLVVDRVAGTDHDAVLVESGKIAAVGSAASFETRGRAVDRYAGTTLIAGLGDAHFHPLGFTAAISRLNVARCASFEELAEKIRRAASGIPPGQVLIGTRLNDDALAEGRLPTRTDLDDMVGDRPVMLYRYCGHVAVANTAALELSGVGPDAADPDGGSLDRDEDGRPNGILRETAISLCGDVLGQRTGDLTRQEVLDGLSGLVGSGLTRLGAIVATGGFFGVRDELDQLIDLAPDLPLHVSVLVYAETAAQIEHAAERLSKAGRRLSFLGMKDFTDGSLGGHTAALRRPYSDWTTELGTSRFDRDRIDPIARRSLALGGSVALHAIGDAACGAVIDYFAELRDDGVEAGRLRIEHASVLTDRDVERLADTGAVASVQPAFLASETQWLGTRLGERVQETYRFKTMLEAGIPLAGGSDCPVEPPFPLAGIAVARDRAGMVPHESLDARQALNLFTDGVSVALREPPPLTIGSRADFTLLDLDPLTASPDALRSARVVATWIEGAPHLPEAFEWDQ
;
A
#
# COMPACT_ATOMS: atom_id res chain seq x y z
N MET A 1 10.99 29.48 4.08
CA MET A 1 12.31 29.88 4.63
C MET A 1 13.32 29.77 3.51
N PRO A 2 14.33 30.64 3.38
CA PRO A 2 15.29 30.50 2.30
C PRO A 2 16.08 29.19 2.46
N ALA A 3 16.01 28.33 1.46
CA ALA A 3 16.64 27.00 1.40
C ALA A 3 18.19 27.02 1.38
N ASP A 4 18.82 28.16 1.54
CA ASP A 4 20.26 28.36 1.32
C ASP A 4 21.11 28.46 2.61
N ARG A 5 20.47 28.45 3.80
CA ARG A 5 21.25 28.56 5.04
C ARG A 5 21.52 27.18 5.61
N PRO A 6 22.81 26.80 5.83
CA PRO A 6 23.13 25.54 6.50
C PRO A 6 22.43 25.43 7.85
N THR A 7 21.80 24.29 8.11
CA THR A 7 21.07 24.03 9.37
C THR A 7 21.74 22.86 10.10
N LEU A 8 22.11 23.08 11.37
CA LEU A 8 22.52 22.03 12.28
C LEU A 8 21.31 21.55 13.07
N LEU A 9 20.89 20.33 12.78
CA LEU A 9 19.84 19.62 13.51
C LEU A 9 20.48 18.88 14.68
N VAL A 10 20.03 19.16 15.91
CA VAL A 10 20.53 18.56 17.15
C VAL A 10 19.39 17.81 17.82
N VAL A 11 19.63 16.56 18.15
CA VAL A 11 18.71 15.60 18.77
C VAL A 11 19.39 14.92 19.96
N ASP A 12 18.69 14.08 20.71
CA ASP A 12 19.35 13.31 21.76
C ASP A 12 20.19 12.16 21.17
N ARG A 13 19.75 11.62 20.01
CA ARG A 13 20.44 10.52 19.33
C ARG A 13 20.09 10.43 17.84
N VAL A 14 21.04 10.05 17.02
CA VAL A 14 20.81 9.47 15.70
C VAL A 14 20.81 7.94 15.86
N ALA A 15 19.69 7.30 15.56
CA ALA A 15 19.45 5.88 15.86
C ALA A 15 20.58 4.97 15.33
N GLY A 16 21.01 4.05 16.17
CA GLY A 16 22.06 3.08 15.84
C GLY A 16 23.49 3.65 15.76
N THR A 17 23.69 4.89 16.23
CA THR A 17 25.00 5.57 16.29
C THR A 17 25.20 6.23 17.65
N ASP A 18 26.42 6.73 17.90
CA ASP A 18 26.76 7.57 19.06
C ASP A 18 26.66 9.08 18.72
N HIS A 19 26.05 9.43 17.59
CA HIS A 19 25.90 10.80 17.12
C HIS A 19 24.58 11.43 17.62
N ASP A 20 24.60 12.76 17.77
CA ASP A 20 23.48 13.56 18.25
C ASP A 20 23.21 14.78 17.34
N ALA A 21 23.85 14.85 16.17
CA ALA A 21 23.62 15.94 15.23
C ALA A 21 23.78 15.57 13.77
N VAL A 22 23.03 16.26 12.92
CA VAL A 22 23.11 16.20 11.46
C VAL A 22 23.23 17.61 10.90
N LEU A 23 24.24 17.85 10.07
CA LEU A 23 24.39 19.08 9.32
C LEU A 23 23.70 18.95 7.96
N VAL A 24 22.79 19.87 7.67
CA VAL A 24 22.02 19.94 6.42
C VAL A 24 22.47 21.16 5.63
N GLU A 25 22.82 20.95 4.36
CA GLU A 25 23.18 22.02 3.41
C GLU A 25 22.46 21.78 2.07
N SER A 26 21.75 22.79 1.58
CA SER A 26 21.02 22.72 0.30
C SER A 26 20.11 21.49 0.19
N GLY A 27 19.38 21.14 1.26
CA GLY A 27 18.46 20.01 1.31
C GLY A 27 19.11 18.63 1.36
N LYS A 28 20.43 18.56 1.58
CA LYS A 28 21.20 17.31 1.65
C LYS A 28 21.94 17.20 2.98
N ILE A 29 22.27 15.97 3.34
CA ILE A 29 23.12 15.67 4.49
C ILE A 29 24.56 16.03 4.13
N ALA A 30 25.13 17.02 4.83
CA ALA A 30 26.53 17.40 4.67
C ALA A 30 27.43 16.63 5.64
N ALA A 31 26.95 16.37 6.86
CA ALA A 31 27.69 15.57 7.86
C ALA A 31 26.75 15.02 8.94
N VAL A 32 27.17 13.94 9.58
CA VAL A 32 26.56 13.35 10.78
C VAL A 32 27.66 13.25 11.85
N GLY A 33 27.39 13.65 13.09
CA GLY A 33 28.42 13.64 14.14
C GLY A 33 27.90 14.10 15.49
N SER A 34 28.83 14.43 16.40
CA SER A 34 28.51 15.04 17.67
C SER A 34 28.21 16.53 17.51
N ALA A 35 27.15 17.03 18.11
CA ALA A 35 26.79 18.47 18.11
C ALA A 35 27.93 19.36 18.58
N ALA A 36 28.72 18.88 19.54
CA ALA A 36 29.88 19.58 20.08
C ALA A 36 31.02 19.76 19.05
N SER A 37 31.05 18.95 17.99
CA SER A 37 32.09 19.02 16.95
C SER A 37 31.77 20.01 15.83
N PHE A 38 30.56 20.55 15.79
CA PHE A 38 30.11 21.45 14.73
C PHE A 38 30.22 22.92 15.15
N GLU A 39 30.83 23.75 14.29
CA GLU A 39 30.74 25.21 14.46
C GLU A 39 29.31 25.68 14.19
N THR A 40 28.76 26.50 15.06
CA THR A 40 27.39 27.06 14.94
C THR A 40 27.36 28.43 14.28
N ARG A 41 28.53 29.11 14.16
CA ARG A 41 28.60 30.45 13.59
C ARG A 41 28.20 30.45 12.11
N GLY A 42 27.19 31.26 11.78
CA GLY A 42 26.66 31.38 10.42
C GLY A 42 25.65 30.29 10.02
N ARG A 43 25.24 29.39 10.93
CA ARG A 43 24.27 28.30 10.71
C ARG A 43 22.98 28.56 11.48
N ALA A 44 21.87 28.02 10.99
CA ALA A 44 20.70 27.81 11.83
C ALA A 44 20.95 26.59 12.74
N VAL A 45 20.38 26.59 13.94
CA VAL A 45 20.48 25.45 14.86
C VAL A 45 19.09 25.13 15.36
N ASP A 46 18.58 23.98 14.94
CA ASP A 46 17.30 23.44 15.37
C ASP A 46 17.54 22.32 16.40
N ARG A 47 16.88 22.42 17.56
CA ARG A 47 17.07 21.48 18.67
C ARG A 47 15.77 20.80 19.03
N TYR A 48 15.79 19.48 19.06
CA TYR A 48 14.69 18.62 19.43
C TYR A 48 15.11 17.72 20.61
N ALA A 49 14.96 18.25 21.81
CA ALA A 49 15.28 17.50 23.03
C ALA A 49 14.28 16.36 23.26
N GLY A 50 14.77 15.25 23.80
CA GLY A 50 13.94 14.06 24.04
C GLY A 50 13.61 13.28 22.77
N THR A 51 14.39 13.46 21.68
CA THR A 51 14.06 12.82 20.40
C THR A 51 15.20 11.94 19.87
N THR A 52 14.78 10.91 19.12
CA THR A 52 15.68 10.10 18.30
C THR A 52 15.42 10.39 16.82
N LEU A 53 16.47 10.70 16.08
CA LEU A 53 16.44 10.86 14.63
C LEU A 53 16.65 9.51 13.94
N ILE A 54 15.76 9.17 13.01
CA ILE A 54 15.90 8.05 12.07
C ILE A 54 15.88 8.56 10.64
N ALA A 55 16.26 7.71 9.69
CA ALA A 55 16.01 7.96 8.28
C ALA A 55 14.51 8.24 8.07
N GLY A 56 14.17 9.11 7.15
CA GLY A 56 12.78 9.34 6.79
C GLY A 56 12.08 8.03 6.45
N LEU A 57 10.96 7.77 7.10
CA LEU A 57 10.18 6.57 6.82
C LEU A 57 9.62 6.60 5.41
N GLY A 58 9.43 5.45 4.82
CA GLY A 58 8.80 5.30 3.52
C GLY A 58 7.80 4.15 3.52
N ASP A 59 6.92 4.16 2.53
CA ASP A 59 5.98 3.09 2.25
C ASP A 59 6.23 2.58 0.83
N ALA A 60 6.58 1.30 0.69
CA ALA A 60 6.97 0.75 -0.60
C ALA A 60 5.77 0.41 -1.50
N HIS A 61 4.56 0.28 -0.95
CA HIS A 61 3.36 -0.15 -1.67
C HIS A 61 2.15 0.64 -1.18
N PHE A 62 1.73 1.63 -1.96
CA PHE A 62 0.72 2.61 -1.54
C PHE A 62 -0.17 3.04 -2.71
N HIS A 63 -1.47 3.22 -2.48
CA HIS A 63 -2.44 3.73 -3.45
C HIS A 63 -2.89 5.16 -3.07
N PRO A 64 -2.21 6.23 -3.53
CA PRO A 64 -2.42 7.58 -3.02
C PRO A 64 -3.83 8.14 -3.24
N LEU A 65 -4.41 7.87 -4.41
CA LEU A 65 -5.77 8.33 -4.71
C LEU A 65 -6.83 7.45 -4.01
N GLY A 66 -6.57 6.13 -3.94
CA GLY A 66 -7.38 5.19 -3.15
C GLY A 66 -7.41 5.56 -1.67
N PHE A 67 -6.26 5.94 -1.09
CA PHE A 67 -6.15 6.46 0.26
C PHE A 67 -6.99 7.73 0.46
N THR A 68 -6.83 8.73 -0.42
CA THR A 68 -7.63 9.96 -0.32
C THR A 68 -9.12 9.66 -0.43
N ALA A 69 -9.51 8.79 -1.36
CA ALA A 69 -10.90 8.36 -1.46
C ALA A 69 -11.41 7.68 -0.18
N ALA A 70 -10.56 6.88 0.49
CA ALA A 70 -10.92 6.20 1.72
C ALA A 70 -11.14 7.15 2.90
N ILE A 71 -10.35 8.23 2.99
CA ILE A 71 -10.51 9.23 4.06
C ILE A 71 -11.56 10.31 3.75
N SER A 72 -11.82 10.57 2.45
CA SER A 72 -12.81 11.58 2.02
C SER A 72 -14.21 11.00 1.77
N ARG A 73 -14.34 9.67 1.61
CA ARG A 73 -15.59 8.97 1.33
C ARG A 73 -16.10 8.25 2.58
N LEU A 74 -17.28 7.62 2.45
CA LEU A 74 -17.87 6.85 3.54
C LEU A 74 -16.95 5.70 3.97
N ASN A 75 -16.34 5.81 5.14
CA ASN A 75 -15.55 4.75 5.76
C ASN A 75 -16.44 3.89 6.66
N VAL A 76 -16.55 2.59 6.38
CA VAL A 76 -17.40 1.65 7.16
C VAL A 76 -16.58 0.64 7.98
N ALA A 77 -15.27 0.85 8.15
CA ALA A 77 -14.36 -0.08 8.82
C ALA A 77 -14.77 -0.49 10.24
N ARG A 78 -15.43 0.41 10.99
CA ARG A 78 -15.79 0.20 12.40
C ARG A 78 -17.22 -0.29 12.61
N CYS A 79 -17.98 -0.55 11.55
CA CYS A 79 -19.31 -1.12 11.69
C CYS A 79 -19.19 -2.57 12.19
N ALA A 80 -19.83 -2.86 13.32
CA ALA A 80 -19.83 -4.19 13.94
C ALA A 80 -21.11 -5.00 13.58
N SER A 81 -22.07 -4.39 12.89
CA SER A 81 -23.32 -5.04 12.47
C SER A 81 -23.93 -4.37 11.25
N PHE A 82 -24.90 -5.03 10.60
CA PHE A 82 -25.68 -4.43 9.53
C PHE A 82 -26.54 -3.24 10.02
N GLU A 83 -26.92 -3.21 11.29
CA GLU A 83 -27.66 -2.08 11.86
C GLU A 83 -26.77 -0.81 11.90
N GLU A 84 -25.56 -0.92 12.41
CA GLU A 84 -24.58 0.19 12.43
C GLU A 84 -24.18 0.62 11.02
N LEU A 85 -24.00 -0.35 10.12
CA LEU A 85 -23.72 -0.10 8.71
C LEU A 85 -24.86 0.71 8.08
N ALA A 86 -26.11 0.30 8.30
CA ALA A 86 -27.31 0.98 7.81
C ALA A 86 -27.43 2.42 8.34
N GLU A 87 -27.17 2.64 9.64
CA GLU A 87 -27.21 3.98 10.23
C GLU A 87 -26.15 4.89 9.56
N LYS A 88 -24.94 4.39 9.41
CA LYS A 88 -23.82 5.15 8.82
C LYS A 88 -24.09 5.48 7.36
N ILE A 89 -24.58 4.52 6.57
CA ILE A 89 -24.94 4.72 5.16
C ILE A 89 -26.09 5.74 5.02
N ARG A 90 -27.17 5.63 5.83
CA ARG A 90 -28.29 6.59 5.79
C ARG A 90 -27.85 8.00 6.13
N ARG A 91 -26.96 8.16 7.12
CA ARG A 91 -26.41 9.47 7.49
C ARG A 91 -25.62 10.08 6.33
N ALA A 92 -24.71 9.32 5.71
CA ALA A 92 -23.95 9.79 4.55
C ALA A 92 -24.88 10.09 3.35
N ALA A 93 -25.86 9.23 3.09
CA ALA A 93 -26.83 9.41 2.01
C ALA A 93 -27.66 10.68 2.15
N SER A 94 -27.93 11.14 3.39
CA SER A 94 -28.69 12.39 3.63
C SER A 94 -27.89 13.64 3.27
N GLY A 95 -26.56 13.56 3.21
CA GLY A 95 -25.64 14.67 2.89
C GLY A 95 -25.34 14.85 1.40
N ILE A 96 -25.74 13.89 0.55
CA ILE A 96 -25.45 13.94 -0.89
C ILE A 96 -26.73 14.12 -1.73
N PRO A 97 -26.66 14.81 -2.89
CA PRO A 97 -27.82 15.05 -3.75
C PRO A 97 -28.52 13.75 -4.20
N PRO A 98 -29.85 13.80 -4.47
CA PRO A 98 -30.57 12.69 -5.08
C PRO A 98 -29.93 12.30 -6.43
N GLY A 99 -29.78 10.99 -6.66
CA GLY A 99 -29.22 10.44 -7.91
C GLY A 99 -27.69 10.37 -7.96
N GLN A 100 -26.98 10.93 -6.97
CA GLN A 100 -25.56 10.63 -6.80
C GLN A 100 -25.38 9.25 -6.15
N VAL A 101 -24.30 8.59 -6.55
CA VAL A 101 -23.89 7.28 -6.02
C VAL A 101 -23.15 7.47 -4.69
N LEU A 102 -23.49 6.64 -3.71
CA LEU A 102 -22.72 6.54 -2.48
C LEU A 102 -21.68 5.43 -2.60
N ILE A 103 -20.42 5.81 -2.54
CA ILE A 103 -19.31 4.85 -2.44
C ILE A 103 -18.85 4.78 -1.00
N GLY A 104 -18.84 3.57 -0.43
CA GLY A 104 -18.22 3.28 0.86
C GLY A 104 -16.97 2.43 0.69
N THR A 105 -16.07 2.53 1.64
CA THR A 105 -14.78 1.84 1.64
C THR A 105 -14.54 1.12 2.97
N ARG A 106 -13.62 0.16 2.95
CA ARG A 106 -13.18 -0.59 4.14
C ARG A 106 -14.28 -1.43 4.81
N LEU A 107 -15.23 -1.96 4.03
CA LEU A 107 -16.17 -2.95 4.55
C LEU A 107 -15.39 -4.16 5.09
N ASN A 108 -15.61 -4.51 6.35
CA ASN A 108 -14.97 -5.66 6.99
C ASN A 108 -16.05 -6.64 7.50
N ASP A 109 -16.35 -7.62 6.67
CA ASP A 109 -17.33 -8.67 6.96
C ASP A 109 -16.89 -9.60 8.08
N ASP A 110 -15.59 -9.77 8.29
CA ASP A 110 -15.04 -10.58 9.39
C ASP A 110 -15.30 -9.93 10.77
N ALA A 111 -15.54 -8.61 10.81
CA ALA A 111 -15.88 -7.88 12.04
C ALA A 111 -17.39 -7.73 12.27
N LEU A 112 -18.22 -8.01 11.26
CA LEU A 112 -19.67 -7.90 11.38
C LEU A 112 -20.27 -9.06 12.19
N ALA A 113 -21.24 -8.76 13.05
CA ALA A 113 -21.95 -9.76 13.86
C ALA A 113 -22.64 -10.84 13.01
N GLU A 114 -23.04 -10.48 11.80
CA GLU A 114 -23.66 -11.39 10.82
C GLU A 114 -22.66 -12.38 10.21
N GLY A 115 -21.33 -12.15 10.34
CA GLY A 115 -20.27 -13.04 9.86
C GLY A 115 -20.29 -13.28 8.35
N ARG A 116 -20.83 -12.34 7.58
CA ARG A 116 -20.94 -12.40 6.13
C ARG A 116 -20.95 -11.02 5.48
N LEU A 117 -20.63 -10.96 4.20
CA LEU A 117 -20.88 -9.77 3.40
C LEU A 117 -22.39 -9.46 3.32
N PRO A 118 -22.80 -8.18 3.31
CA PRO A 118 -24.15 -7.82 2.93
C PRO A 118 -24.40 -8.21 1.47
N THR A 119 -25.66 -8.51 1.13
CA THR A 119 -26.12 -8.72 -0.24
C THR A 119 -26.75 -7.45 -0.80
N ARG A 120 -27.11 -7.45 -2.10
CA ARG A 120 -27.88 -6.34 -2.71
C ARG A 120 -29.17 -6.05 -1.94
N THR A 121 -29.87 -7.09 -1.48
CA THR A 121 -31.11 -6.96 -0.71
C THR A 121 -30.89 -6.37 0.67
N ASP A 122 -29.81 -6.77 1.38
CA ASP A 122 -29.45 -6.13 2.64
C ASP A 122 -29.22 -4.62 2.45
N LEU A 123 -28.50 -4.22 1.38
CA LEU A 123 -28.25 -2.81 1.08
C LEU A 123 -29.51 -2.08 0.61
N ASP A 124 -30.41 -2.72 -0.16
CA ASP A 124 -31.70 -2.15 -0.57
C ASP A 124 -32.56 -1.83 0.67
N ASP A 125 -32.59 -2.72 1.66
CA ASP A 125 -33.30 -2.50 2.93
C ASP A 125 -32.71 -1.35 3.75
N MET A 126 -31.39 -1.09 3.59
CA MET A 126 -30.72 0.00 4.28
C MET A 126 -31.02 1.38 3.69
N VAL A 127 -31.11 1.51 2.36
CA VAL A 127 -31.11 2.83 1.68
C VAL A 127 -32.17 3.00 0.58
N GLY A 128 -32.96 1.97 0.28
CA GLY A 128 -33.94 2.01 -0.82
C GLY A 128 -33.29 2.11 -2.20
N ASP A 129 -33.84 2.97 -3.06
CA ASP A 129 -33.44 3.10 -4.46
C ASP A 129 -32.16 3.95 -4.70
N ARG A 130 -31.44 4.32 -3.67
CA ARG A 130 -30.17 5.06 -3.84
C ARG A 130 -29.07 4.10 -4.24
N PRO A 131 -28.36 4.36 -5.35
CA PRO A 131 -27.22 3.51 -5.73
C PRO A 131 -26.10 3.56 -4.68
N VAL A 132 -25.72 2.39 -4.17
CA VAL A 132 -24.67 2.21 -3.16
C VAL A 132 -23.73 1.11 -3.59
N MET A 133 -22.42 1.36 -3.46
CA MET A 133 -21.38 0.36 -3.62
C MET A 133 -20.40 0.45 -2.46
N LEU A 134 -20.12 -0.66 -1.80
CA LEU A 134 -19.18 -0.77 -0.68
C LEU A 134 -18.00 -1.63 -1.10
N TYR A 135 -16.80 -1.07 -1.06
CA TYR A 135 -15.57 -1.82 -1.27
C TYR A 135 -15.14 -2.50 0.04
N ARG A 136 -14.87 -3.80 -0.04
CA ARG A 136 -14.22 -4.53 1.04
C ARG A 136 -12.81 -3.97 1.26
N TYR A 137 -12.31 -4.02 2.50
CA TYR A 137 -10.99 -3.47 2.86
C TYR A 137 -9.83 -4.00 1.99
N CYS A 138 -9.91 -5.25 1.52
CA CYS A 138 -8.88 -5.84 0.66
C CYS A 138 -8.85 -5.31 -0.79
N GLY A 139 -9.88 -4.56 -1.22
CA GLY A 139 -9.99 -4.06 -2.60
C GLY A 139 -10.40 -5.10 -3.65
N HIS A 140 -10.38 -6.39 -3.33
CA HIS A 140 -10.68 -7.50 -4.26
C HIS A 140 -12.15 -7.95 -4.25
N VAL A 141 -12.97 -7.37 -3.39
CA VAL A 141 -14.40 -7.63 -3.28
C VAL A 141 -15.14 -6.32 -3.09
N ALA A 142 -16.30 -6.19 -3.72
CA ALA A 142 -17.23 -5.09 -3.48
C ALA A 142 -18.67 -5.62 -3.43
N VAL A 143 -19.55 -4.82 -2.83
CA VAL A 143 -20.98 -5.13 -2.78
C VAL A 143 -21.76 -3.95 -3.34
N ALA A 144 -22.61 -4.20 -4.34
CA ALA A 144 -23.49 -3.21 -4.96
C ALA A 144 -24.96 -3.56 -4.69
N ASN A 145 -25.77 -2.56 -4.39
CA ASN A 145 -27.21 -2.76 -4.26
C ASN A 145 -27.92 -2.84 -5.62
N THR A 146 -29.22 -3.16 -5.62
CA THR A 146 -29.99 -3.32 -6.85
C THR A 146 -29.93 -2.08 -7.74
N ALA A 147 -30.08 -0.89 -7.18
CA ALA A 147 -30.00 0.36 -7.94
C ALA A 147 -28.61 0.61 -8.56
N ALA A 148 -27.54 0.21 -7.89
CA ALA A 148 -26.18 0.31 -8.41
C ALA A 148 -25.91 -0.70 -9.53
N LEU A 149 -26.38 -1.95 -9.41
CA LEU A 149 -26.30 -2.97 -10.45
C LEU A 149 -27.05 -2.55 -11.71
N GLU A 150 -28.31 -2.10 -11.57
CA GLU A 150 -29.14 -1.62 -12.68
C GLU A 150 -28.49 -0.43 -13.40
N LEU A 151 -27.99 0.54 -12.63
CA LEU A 151 -27.31 1.71 -13.17
C LEU A 151 -26.06 1.34 -13.98
N SER A 152 -25.42 0.24 -13.62
CA SER A 152 -24.22 -0.30 -14.26
C SER A 152 -24.54 -1.27 -15.41
N GLY A 153 -25.83 -1.58 -15.66
CA GLY A 153 -26.25 -2.52 -16.68
C GLY A 153 -26.02 -3.99 -16.31
N VAL A 154 -25.77 -4.30 -15.04
CA VAL A 154 -25.60 -5.67 -14.54
C VAL A 154 -26.97 -6.26 -14.25
N GLY A 155 -27.51 -6.95 -15.24
CA GLY A 155 -28.85 -7.57 -15.17
C GLY A 155 -28.86 -8.96 -14.50
N PRO A 156 -30.08 -9.57 -14.37
CA PRO A 156 -30.22 -10.89 -13.74
C PRO A 156 -29.42 -12.01 -14.40
N ASP A 157 -29.21 -11.92 -15.71
CA ASP A 157 -28.52 -12.93 -16.51
C ASP A 157 -27.06 -12.53 -16.84
N ALA A 158 -26.50 -11.52 -16.14
CA ALA A 158 -25.13 -11.06 -16.38
C ALA A 158 -24.14 -12.22 -16.21
N ALA A 159 -23.25 -12.38 -17.21
CA ALA A 159 -22.17 -13.36 -17.15
C ALA A 159 -21.01 -12.86 -16.29
N ASP A 160 -20.25 -13.77 -15.75
CA ASP A 160 -19.01 -13.46 -15.07
C ASP A 160 -17.98 -12.96 -16.09
N PRO A 161 -17.27 -11.87 -15.79
CA PRO A 161 -16.19 -11.39 -16.66
C PRO A 161 -14.92 -12.25 -16.52
N ASP A 162 -14.04 -12.19 -17.51
CA ASP A 162 -12.76 -12.86 -17.44
C ASP A 162 -11.97 -12.40 -16.21
N GLY A 163 -11.53 -13.33 -15.39
CA GLY A 163 -10.74 -13.07 -14.18
C GLY A 163 -11.55 -12.51 -12.99
N GLY A 164 -12.88 -12.61 -12.99
CA GLY A 164 -13.73 -12.21 -11.88
C GLY A 164 -15.03 -12.99 -11.83
N SER A 165 -15.82 -12.81 -10.76
CA SER A 165 -17.10 -13.51 -10.58
C SER A 165 -18.15 -12.64 -9.92
N LEU A 166 -19.40 -12.94 -10.22
CA LEU A 166 -20.62 -12.42 -9.57
C LEU A 166 -21.16 -13.51 -8.65
N ASP A 167 -21.17 -13.28 -7.34
CA ASP A 167 -21.85 -14.20 -6.43
C ASP A 167 -23.36 -14.17 -6.73
N ARG A 168 -24.04 -15.34 -6.62
CA ARG A 168 -25.44 -15.49 -7.03
C ARG A 168 -26.32 -15.94 -5.88
N ASP A 169 -27.58 -15.52 -5.93
CA ASP A 169 -28.64 -16.02 -5.06
C ASP A 169 -29.13 -17.42 -5.51
N GLU A 170 -30.08 -17.98 -4.78
CA GLU A 170 -30.67 -19.31 -5.07
C GLU A 170 -31.36 -19.38 -6.44
N ASP A 171 -31.81 -18.24 -6.98
CA ASP A 171 -32.43 -18.13 -8.30
C ASP A 171 -31.40 -17.96 -9.43
N GLY A 172 -30.09 -17.97 -9.10
CA GLY A 172 -28.97 -17.79 -10.04
C GLY A 172 -28.72 -16.35 -10.47
N ARG A 173 -29.34 -15.37 -9.82
CA ARG A 173 -29.17 -13.93 -10.12
C ARG A 173 -28.02 -13.36 -9.32
N PRO A 174 -27.27 -12.36 -9.85
CA PRO A 174 -26.23 -11.66 -9.07
C PRO A 174 -26.81 -11.14 -7.74
N ASN A 175 -26.20 -11.55 -6.63
CA ASN A 175 -26.63 -11.15 -5.28
C ASN A 175 -26.02 -9.84 -4.80
N GLY A 176 -25.25 -9.15 -5.66
CA GLY A 176 -24.61 -7.88 -5.38
C GLY A 176 -23.13 -7.98 -5.02
N ILE A 177 -22.62 -9.15 -4.66
CA ILE A 177 -21.20 -9.35 -4.36
C ILE A 177 -20.42 -9.54 -5.66
N LEU A 178 -19.41 -8.69 -5.85
CA LEU A 178 -18.55 -8.59 -7.03
C LEU A 178 -17.14 -8.95 -6.61
N ARG A 179 -16.49 -9.87 -7.33
CA ARG A 179 -15.12 -10.30 -7.03
C ARG A 179 -14.17 -10.00 -8.19
N GLU A 180 -12.97 -9.53 -7.87
CA GLU A 180 -11.88 -9.27 -8.80
C GLU A 180 -12.32 -8.33 -9.95
N THR A 181 -12.12 -8.73 -11.20
CA THR A 181 -12.49 -7.90 -12.36
C THR A 181 -13.98 -7.61 -12.46
N ALA A 182 -14.86 -8.40 -11.81
CA ALA A 182 -16.29 -8.10 -11.75
C ALA A 182 -16.60 -6.78 -11.04
N ILE A 183 -15.70 -6.29 -10.18
CA ILE A 183 -15.82 -4.97 -9.55
C ILE A 183 -15.90 -3.86 -10.59
N SER A 184 -15.17 -3.96 -11.69
CA SER A 184 -15.14 -2.96 -12.76
C SER A 184 -16.48 -2.84 -13.49
N LEU A 185 -17.30 -3.89 -13.51
CA LEU A 185 -18.65 -3.83 -14.11
C LEU A 185 -19.50 -2.72 -13.50
N CYS A 186 -19.31 -2.45 -12.20
CA CYS A 186 -20.00 -1.38 -11.48
C CYS A 186 -19.06 -0.20 -11.20
N GLY A 187 -17.83 -0.45 -10.77
CA GLY A 187 -16.91 0.54 -10.30
C GLY A 187 -16.65 1.68 -11.29
N ASP A 188 -16.45 1.35 -12.55
CA ASP A 188 -16.18 2.33 -13.61
C ASP A 188 -17.38 3.24 -13.89
N VAL A 189 -18.58 2.65 -13.95
CA VAL A 189 -19.83 3.41 -14.20
C VAL A 189 -20.20 4.26 -12.99
N LEU A 190 -20.12 3.69 -11.79
CA LEU A 190 -20.47 4.36 -10.55
C LEU A 190 -19.45 5.44 -10.19
N GLY A 191 -18.16 5.18 -10.43
CA GLY A 191 -17.08 6.14 -10.22
C GLY A 191 -17.26 7.43 -11.04
N GLN A 192 -17.84 7.34 -12.23
CA GLN A 192 -18.20 8.52 -13.05
C GLN A 192 -19.35 9.36 -12.46
N ARG A 193 -20.08 8.84 -11.49
CA ARG A 193 -21.25 9.49 -10.86
C ARG A 193 -21.01 9.86 -9.40
N THR A 194 -19.85 9.55 -8.86
CA THR A 194 -19.36 10.13 -7.59
C THR A 194 -18.73 11.48 -7.89
N GLY A 195 -18.69 12.38 -6.93
CA GLY A 195 -17.86 13.57 -7.04
C GLY A 195 -16.39 13.16 -7.20
N ASP A 196 -15.67 13.78 -8.15
CA ASP A 196 -14.22 13.60 -8.26
C ASP A 196 -13.54 14.09 -6.99
N LEU A 197 -12.42 13.47 -6.62
CA LEU A 197 -11.55 14.01 -5.58
C LEU A 197 -11.04 15.39 -6.01
N THR A 198 -11.15 16.34 -5.12
CA THR A 198 -10.59 17.66 -5.38
C THR A 198 -9.07 17.62 -5.20
N ARG A 199 -8.37 18.48 -5.94
CA ARG A 199 -6.92 18.68 -5.76
C ARG A 199 -6.55 18.89 -4.28
N GLN A 200 -7.34 19.68 -3.55
CA GLN A 200 -7.07 20.00 -2.15
C GLN A 200 -7.22 18.78 -1.24
N GLU A 201 -8.26 17.96 -1.43
CA GLU A 201 -8.43 16.74 -0.65
C GLU A 201 -7.24 15.78 -0.81
N VAL A 202 -6.70 15.63 -2.03
CA VAL A 202 -5.53 14.78 -2.25
C VAL A 202 -4.28 15.35 -1.57
N LEU A 203 -4.03 16.66 -1.70
CA LEU A 203 -2.89 17.32 -1.06
C LEU A 203 -2.97 17.28 0.46
N ASP A 204 -4.16 17.48 1.04
CA ASP A 204 -4.38 17.41 2.49
C ASP A 204 -4.15 15.99 3.00
N GLY A 205 -4.69 14.98 2.30
CA GLY A 205 -4.43 13.59 2.62
C GLY A 205 -2.94 13.24 2.62
N LEU A 206 -2.23 13.58 1.53
CA LEU A 206 -0.80 13.32 1.42
C LEU A 206 0.03 14.12 2.44
N SER A 207 -0.42 15.34 2.81
CA SER A 207 0.23 16.14 3.86
C SER A 207 0.08 15.49 5.23
N GLY A 208 -1.08 14.86 5.50
CA GLY A 208 -1.29 14.08 6.72
C GLY A 208 -0.31 12.92 6.87
N LEU A 209 0.09 12.27 5.76
CA LEU A 209 1.10 11.20 5.77
C LEU A 209 2.47 11.69 6.24
N VAL A 210 2.84 12.93 5.94
CA VAL A 210 4.07 13.54 6.46
C VAL A 210 4.02 13.61 7.98
N GLY A 211 2.86 13.89 8.55
CA GLY A 211 2.63 13.83 10.01
C GLY A 211 2.86 12.44 10.63
N SER A 212 2.71 11.37 9.86
CA SER A 212 3.02 9.99 10.27
C SER A 212 4.51 9.61 10.10
N GLY A 213 5.36 10.55 9.69
CA GLY A 213 6.81 10.34 9.50
C GLY A 213 7.18 9.89 8.09
N LEU A 214 6.22 9.76 7.17
CA LEU A 214 6.48 9.36 5.80
C LEU A 214 7.09 10.50 4.99
N THR A 215 8.17 10.19 4.27
CA THR A 215 8.89 11.13 3.40
C THR A 215 8.81 10.71 1.93
N ARG A 216 8.45 9.46 1.67
CA ARG A 216 8.42 8.87 0.33
C ARG A 216 7.45 7.69 0.21
N LEU A 217 6.89 7.53 -0.98
CA LEU A 217 5.94 6.46 -1.32
C LEU A 217 6.35 5.73 -2.59
N GLY A 218 6.20 4.42 -2.60
CA GLY A 218 6.09 3.58 -3.79
C GLY A 218 4.62 3.51 -4.20
N ALA A 219 4.20 4.44 -5.03
CA ALA A 219 2.80 4.60 -5.38
C ALA A 219 2.40 3.66 -6.53
N ILE A 220 1.26 3.00 -6.38
CA ILE A 220 0.61 2.25 -7.46
C ILE A 220 -0.51 3.11 -8.00
N VAL A 221 -0.46 3.35 -9.32
CA VAL A 221 -1.36 4.27 -10.01
C VAL A 221 -1.77 3.68 -11.35
N ALA A 222 -3.07 3.67 -11.64
CA ALA A 222 -3.59 3.18 -12.91
C ALA A 222 -3.58 4.27 -13.98
N THR A 223 -3.42 3.86 -15.24
CA THR A 223 -3.61 4.76 -16.39
C THR A 223 -5.09 5.07 -16.66
N GLY A 224 -6.00 4.30 -16.07
CA GLY A 224 -7.45 4.54 -16.02
C GLY A 224 -7.91 4.80 -14.59
N GLY A 225 -8.97 4.12 -14.14
CA GLY A 225 -9.50 4.21 -12.77
C GLY A 225 -9.15 3.01 -11.91
N PHE A 226 -8.96 3.24 -10.62
CA PHE A 226 -8.76 2.21 -9.61
C PHE A 226 -9.41 2.64 -8.28
N PHE A 227 -9.87 1.71 -7.44
CA PHE A 227 -10.60 2.01 -6.19
C PHE A 227 -11.73 3.05 -6.34
N GLY A 228 -12.40 3.07 -7.50
CA GLY A 228 -13.44 4.05 -7.79
C GLY A 228 -12.93 5.50 -7.95
N VAL A 229 -11.66 5.69 -8.21
CA VAL A 229 -11.04 6.94 -8.63
C VAL A 229 -10.73 6.85 -10.12
N ARG A 230 -11.02 7.91 -10.89
CA ARG A 230 -10.75 7.98 -12.34
C ARG A 230 -9.44 8.71 -12.61
N ASP A 231 -8.82 8.37 -13.74
CA ASP A 231 -7.68 9.12 -14.28
C ASP A 231 -6.58 9.38 -13.23
N GLU A 232 -6.28 8.35 -12.40
CA GLU A 232 -5.37 8.47 -11.26
C GLU A 232 -4.01 9.07 -11.65
N LEU A 233 -3.43 8.60 -12.76
CA LEU A 233 -2.13 9.09 -13.22
C LEU A 233 -2.20 10.57 -13.57
N ASP A 234 -3.27 11.02 -14.23
CA ASP A 234 -3.46 12.41 -14.62
C ASP A 234 -3.61 13.31 -13.40
N GLN A 235 -4.44 12.90 -12.44
CA GLN A 235 -4.62 13.62 -11.18
C GLN A 235 -3.29 13.75 -10.42
N LEU A 236 -2.51 12.67 -10.32
CA LEU A 236 -1.24 12.69 -9.60
C LEU A 236 -0.19 13.58 -10.30
N ILE A 237 -0.14 13.57 -11.63
CA ILE A 237 0.76 14.45 -12.41
C ILE A 237 0.40 15.93 -12.20
N ASP A 238 -0.88 16.25 -12.18
CA ASP A 238 -1.34 17.62 -11.92
C ASP A 238 -0.97 18.13 -10.52
N LEU A 239 -0.81 17.21 -9.55
CA LEU A 239 -0.39 17.51 -8.19
C LEU A 239 1.13 17.66 -8.02
N ALA A 240 1.91 17.20 -8.99
CA ALA A 240 3.37 17.06 -8.87
C ALA A 240 4.12 18.31 -8.36
N PRO A 241 3.76 19.56 -8.75
CA PRO A 241 4.44 20.76 -8.25
C PRO A 241 4.28 20.98 -6.74
N ASP A 242 3.19 20.50 -6.15
CA ASP A 242 2.80 20.77 -4.75
C ASP A 242 2.84 19.53 -3.85
N LEU A 243 3.33 18.39 -4.36
CA LEU A 243 3.45 17.17 -3.56
C LEU A 243 4.26 17.42 -2.28
N PRO A 244 3.74 17.06 -1.10
CA PRO A 244 4.42 17.30 0.16
C PRO A 244 5.60 16.34 0.41
N LEU A 245 5.61 15.16 -0.26
CA LEU A 245 6.61 14.09 -0.13
C LEU A 245 7.00 13.53 -1.49
N HIS A 246 8.01 12.65 -1.53
CA HIS A 246 8.47 12.02 -2.77
C HIS A 246 7.56 10.85 -3.14
N VAL A 247 7.23 10.74 -4.44
CA VAL A 247 6.36 9.68 -4.98
C VAL A 247 7.03 9.03 -6.18
N SER A 248 7.35 7.75 -6.06
CA SER A 248 7.88 6.91 -7.13
C SER A 248 6.78 5.99 -7.64
N VAL A 249 6.40 6.13 -8.91
CA VAL A 249 5.16 5.55 -9.45
C VAL A 249 5.41 4.23 -10.17
N LEU A 250 4.75 3.20 -9.70
CA LEU A 250 4.51 1.95 -10.42
C LEU A 250 3.17 2.08 -11.15
N VAL A 251 3.19 1.96 -12.47
CA VAL A 251 2.02 2.21 -13.32
C VAL A 251 1.32 0.89 -13.65
N TYR A 252 0.05 0.78 -13.28
CA TYR A 252 -0.82 -0.26 -13.81
C TYR A 252 -1.36 0.18 -15.18
N ALA A 253 -1.07 -0.60 -16.20
CA ALA A 253 -1.43 -0.32 -17.57
C ALA A 253 -1.78 -1.60 -18.33
N GLU A 254 -2.66 -1.49 -19.31
CA GLU A 254 -3.10 -2.63 -20.13
C GLU A 254 -2.19 -2.88 -21.33
N THR A 255 -1.38 -1.89 -21.74
CA THR A 255 -0.53 -1.96 -22.93
C THR A 255 0.85 -1.35 -22.72
N ALA A 256 1.82 -1.81 -23.51
CA ALA A 256 3.16 -1.24 -23.54
C ALA A 256 3.19 0.24 -23.95
N ALA A 257 2.26 0.67 -24.82
CA ALA A 257 2.14 2.06 -25.22
C ALA A 257 1.69 2.97 -24.07
N GLN A 258 0.80 2.50 -23.19
CA GLN A 258 0.39 3.25 -22.01
C GLN A 258 1.55 3.41 -21.02
N ILE A 259 2.39 2.38 -20.81
CA ILE A 259 3.60 2.47 -19.98
C ILE A 259 4.57 3.52 -20.55
N GLU A 260 4.81 3.52 -21.87
CA GLU A 260 5.67 4.50 -22.52
C GLU A 260 5.15 5.93 -22.33
N HIS A 261 3.87 6.14 -22.57
CA HIS A 261 3.23 7.44 -22.39
C HIS A 261 3.29 7.91 -20.93
N ALA A 262 3.03 7.01 -19.97
CA ALA A 262 3.11 7.31 -18.55
C ALA A 262 4.55 7.69 -18.13
N ALA A 263 5.56 6.93 -18.56
CA ALA A 263 6.96 7.21 -18.26
C ALA A 263 7.40 8.57 -18.82
N GLU A 264 7.01 8.89 -20.06
CA GLU A 264 7.30 10.19 -20.67
C GLU A 264 6.68 11.34 -19.86
N ARG A 265 5.43 11.22 -19.45
CA ARG A 265 4.72 12.25 -18.67
C ARG A 265 5.33 12.43 -17.29
N LEU A 266 5.60 11.32 -16.58
CA LEU A 266 6.21 11.33 -15.24
C LEU A 266 7.63 11.95 -15.28
N SER A 267 8.40 11.73 -16.36
CA SER A 267 9.72 12.35 -16.51
C SER A 267 9.71 13.88 -16.58
N LYS A 268 8.55 14.47 -16.91
CA LYS A 268 8.33 15.92 -17.05
C LYS A 268 7.58 16.54 -15.87
N ALA A 269 7.04 15.70 -14.97
CA ALA A 269 6.10 16.15 -13.94
C ALA A 269 6.75 16.94 -12.79
N GLY A 270 8.04 16.74 -12.52
CA GLY A 270 8.76 17.45 -11.47
C GLY A 270 9.65 16.52 -10.62
N ARG A 271 10.35 17.12 -9.66
CA ARG A 271 11.39 16.40 -8.91
C ARG A 271 10.86 15.45 -7.81
N ARG A 272 9.62 15.65 -7.34
CA ARG A 272 9.00 14.81 -6.30
C ARG A 272 8.13 13.70 -6.86
N LEU A 273 7.96 13.63 -8.18
CA LEU A 273 7.22 12.58 -8.85
C LEU A 273 8.12 11.91 -9.88
N SER A 274 8.21 10.58 -9.86
CA SER A 274 9.11 9.85 -10.75
C SER A 274 8.49 8.53 -11.23
N PHE A 275 8.90 8.08 -12.42
CA PHE A 275 8.56 6.76 -12.94
C PHE A 275 9.45 5.70 -12.29
N LEU A 276 8.85 4.74 -11.59
CA LEU A 276 9.55 3.60 -11.00
C LEU A 276 9.46 2.35 -11.87
N GLY A 277 8.34 2.14 -12.57
CA GLY A 277 8.15 0.96 -13.40
C GLY A 277 6.68 0.63 -13.65
N MET A 278 6.43 -0.64 -13.99
CA MET A 278 5.08 -1.17 -14.17
C MET A 278 4.64 -1.99 -12.96
N LYS A 279 3.32 -2.06 -12.72
CA LYS A 279 2.64 -2.95 -11.76
C LYS A 279 1.59 -3.77 -12.48
N ASP A 280 1.49 -5.03 -12.09
CA ASP A 280 0.37 -5.89 -12.51
C ASP A 280 -0.04 -6.87 -11.40
N PHE A 281 -1.17 -7.55 -11.61
CA PHE A 281 -1.77 -8.48 -10.67
C PHE A 281 -1.77 -9.89 -11.23
N THR A 282 -1.30 -10.87 -10.45
CA THR A 282 -1.24 -12.27 -10.87
C THR A 282 -2.24 -13.18 -10.15
N ASP A 283 -2.81 -12.69 -9.05
CA ASP A 283 -3.91 -13.34 -8.33
C ASP A 283 -4.69 -12.30 -7.50
N GLY A 284 -5.53 -12.76 -6.59
CA GLY A 284 -6.30 -11.93 -5.67
C GLY A 284 -5.80 -12.02 -4.22
N SER A 285 -6.70 -12.12 -3.23
CA SER A 285 -6.41 -12.07 -1.80
C SER A 285 -6.81 -13.34 -1.04
N LEU A 286 -6.13 -13.63 0.09
CA LEU A 286 -6.48 -14.76 0.97
C LEU A 286 -7.85 -14.55 1.62
N GLY A 287 -8.14 -13.34 2.10
CA GLY A 287 -9.43 -13.01 2.70
C GLY A 287 -10.61 -13.17 1.76
N GLY A 288 -10.41 -12.89 0.47
CA GLY A 288 -11.42 -13.07 -0.60
C GLY A 288 -11.54 -14.48 -1.16
N HIS A 289 -10.71 -15.45 -0.75
CA HIS A 289 -10.52 -16.78 -1.37
C HIS A 289 -10.10 -16.72 -2.85
N THR A 290 -9.45 -15.65 -3.26
CA THR A 290 -9.06 -15.39 -4.66
C THR A 290 -7.55 -15.45 -4.88
N ALA A 291 -6.74 -15.52 -3.82
CA ALA A 291 -5.31 -15.82 -3.93
C ALA A 291 -5.11 -17.22 -4.50
N ALA A 292 -4.29 -17.35 -5.56
CA ALA A 292 -4.11 -18.61 -6.28
C ALA A 292 -3.20 -19.57 -5.52
N LEU A 293 -3.76 -20.67 -5.05
CA LEU A 293 -3.09 -21.69 -4.25
C LEU A 293 -2.87 -22.98 -5.02
N ARG A 294 -1.77 -23.70 -4.73
CA ARG A 294 -1.49 -25.04 -5.25
C ARG A 294 -2.39 -26.13 -4.64
N ARG A 295 -2.93 -25.89 -3.46
CA ARG A 295 -3.87 -26.76 -2.75
C ARG A 295 -5.07 -25.94 -2.32
N PRO A 296 -6.29 -26.53 -2.30
CA PRO A 296 -7.50 -25.80 -1.93
C PRO A 296 -7.41 -25.10 -0.57
N TYR A 297 -8.21 -24.07 -0.37
CA TYR A 297 -8.42 -23.45 0.93
C TYR A 297 -8.89 -24.50 1.95
N SER A 298 -8.49 -24.38 3.20
CA SER A 298 -8.82 -25.37 4.23
C SER A 298 -10.29 -25.30 4.64
N ASP A 299 -10.89 -24.14 4.55
CA ASP A 299 -12.31 -23.89 4.83
C ASP A 299 -13.20 -23.96 3.56
N TRP A 300 -12.58 -24.08 2.38
CA TRP A 300 -13.31 -24.26 1.11
C TRP A 300 -12.53 -25.23 0.20
N THR A 301 -12.79 -26.52 0.42
CA THR A 301 -11.98 -27.62 -0.11
C THR A 301 -12.05 -27.83 -1.63
N THR A 302 -12.86 -27.07 -2.35
CA THR A 302 -12.95 -27.07 -3.82
C THR A 302 -12.38 -25.79 -4.44
N GLU A 303 -12.04 -24.78 -3.63
CA GLU A 303 -11.55 -23.48 -4.10
C GLU A 303 -10.02 -23.40 -4.05
N LEU A 304 -9.42 -23.00 -5.16
CA LEU A 304 -7.97 -22.81 -5.33
C LEU A 304 -7.60 -21.33 -5.49
N GLY A 305 -8.59 -20.43 -5.51
CA GLY A 305 -8.40 -19.06 -5.92
C GLY A 305 -8.31 -18.89 -7.44
N THR A 306 -7.97 -17.70 -7.90
CA THR A 306 -8.00 -17.33 -9.31
C THR A 306 -6.62 -16.84 -9.75
N SER A 307 -5.97 -17.57 -10.66
CA SER A 307 -4.77 -17.05 -11.32
C SER A 307 -5.19 -16.02 -12.38
N ARG A 308 -4.53 -14.86 -12.34
CA ARG A 308 -4.67 -13.77 -13.32
C ARG A 308 -3.38 -13.55 -14.11
N PHE A 309 -2.39 -14.45 -13.95
CA PHE A 309 -1.11 -14.35 -14.63
C PHE A 309 -1.25 -14.66 -16.12
N ASP A 310 -1.51 -13.59 -16.89
CA ASP A 310 -1.53 -13.63 -18.36
C ASP A 310 -0.16 -13.14 -18.89
N ARG A 311 0.68 -14.12 -19.20
CA ARG A 311 2.03 -13.86 -19.68
C ARG A 311 2.06 -13.10 -21.00
N ASP A 312 1.17 -13.43 -21.93
CA ASP A 312 1.15 -12.83 -23.27
C ASP A 312 0.81 -11.33 -23.19
N ARG A 313 0.03 -10.92 -22.21
CA ARG A 313 -0.28 -9.53 -21.90
C ARG A 313 0.83 -8.86 -21.10
N ILE A 314 1.33 -9.51 -20.06
CA ILE A 314 2.27 -8.90 -19.09
C ILE A 314 3.67 -8.71 -19.70
N ASP A 315 4.21 -9.68 -20.46
CA ASP A 315 5.61 -9.65 -20.94
C ASP A 315 5.92 -8.44 -21.84
N PRO A 316 5.09 -8.04 -22.83
CA PRO A 316 5.34 -6.82 -23.60
C PRO A 316 5.38 -5.55 -22.75
N ILE A 317 4.52 -5.45 -21.72
CA ILE A 317 4.46 -4.31 -20.80
C ILE A 317 5.71 -4.28 -19.93
N ALA A 318 6.09 -5.42 -19.36
CA ALA A 318 7.27 -5.58 -18.52
C ALA A 318 8.56 -5.23 -19.27
N ARG A 319 8.74 -5.79 -20.48
CA ARG A 319 9.91 -5.49 -21.32
C ARG A 319 9.96 -4.01 -21.71
N ARG A 320 8.81 -3.38 -21.97
CA ARG A 320 8.77 -1.94 -22.23
C ARG A 320 9.16 -1.13 -21.02
N SER A 321 8.64 -1.46 -19.84
CA SER A 321 9.05 -0.82 -18.57
C SER A 321 10.56 -0.92 -18.35
N LEU A 322 11.13 -2.12 -18.52
CA LEU A 322 12.56 -2.37 -18.40
C LEU A 322 13.39 -1.56 -19.41
N ALA A 323 12.95 -1.48 -20.67
CA ALA A 323 13.64 -0.69 -21.70
C ALA A 323 13.64 0.82 -21.41
N LEU A 324 12.63 1.31 -20.69
CA LEU A 324 12.53 2.70 -20.22
C LEU A 324 13.29 2.97 -18.92
N GLY A 325 14.06 2.00 -18.42
CA GLY A 325 14.79 2.13 -17.17
C GLY A 325 13.94 1.82 -15.92
N GLY A 326 12.68 1.41 -16.06
CA GLY A 326 11.77 1.08 -14.98
C GLY A 326 11.96 -0.33 -14.40
N SER A 327 11.17 -0.68 -13.41
CA SER A 327 11.08 -1.98 -12.75
C SER A 327 9.85 -2.76 -13.20
N VAL A 328 9.82 -4.05 -12.88
CA VAL A 328 8.65 -4.92 -13.03
C VAL A 328 8.18 -5.32 -11.64
N ALA A 329 7.00 -4.90 -11.24
CA ALA A 329 6.38 -5.22 -9.96
C ALA A 329 5.13 -6.08 -10.20
N LEU A 330 5.09 -7.27 -9.61
CA LEU A 330 3.97 -8.21 -9.77
C LEU A 330 3.38 -8.59 -8.42
N HIS A 331 2.07 -8.37 -8.27
CA HIS A 331 1.30 -8.84 -7.13
C HIS A 331 1.23 -10.36 -7.15
N ALA A 332 1.59 -11.01 -6.05
CA ALA A 332 1.47 -12.46 -5.87
C ALA A 332 1.30 -12.78 -4.38
N ILE A 333 0.15 -13.33 -4.02
CA ILE A 333 -0.21 -13.68 -2.64
C ILE A 333 -0.20 -15.19 -2.43
N GLY A 334 -0.93 -15.94 -3.26
CA GLY A 334 -0.98 -17.40 -3.17
C GLY A 334 0.31 -18.06 -3.65
N ASP A 335 0.62 -19.26 -3.12
CA ASP A 335 1.84 -19.99 -3.44
C ASP A 335 1.92 -20.40 -4.92
N ALA A 336 0.79 -20.59 -5.60
CA ALA A 336 0.79 -20.86 -7.05
C ALA A 336 1.16 -19.59 -7.84
N ALA A 337 0.60 -18.43 -7.49
CA ALA A 337 0.93 -17.16 -8.12
C ALA A 337 2.38 -16.75 -7.84
N CYS A 338 2.84 -16.86 -6.59
CA CYS A 338 4.25 -16.63 -6.23
C CYS A 338 5.19 -17.49 -7.08
N GLY A 339 4.89 -18.80 -7.22
CA GLY A 339 5.68 -19.70 -8.04
C GLY A 339 5.75 -19.28 -9.51
N ALA A 340 4.63 -18.86 -10.11
CA ALA A 340 4.57 -18.39 -11.49
C ALA A 340 5.37 -17.10 -11.70
N VAL A 341 5.29 -16.15 -10.76
CA VAL A 341 6.08 -14.91 -10.79
C VAL A 341 7.57 -15.19 -10.65
N ILE A 342 7.97 -16.11 -9.75
CA ILE A 342 9.36 -16.51 -9.58
C ILE A 342 9.91 -17.16 -10.86
N ASP A 343 9.13 -18.03 -11.52
CA ASP A 343 9.50 -18.63 -12.81
C ASP A 343 9.73 -17.54 -13.86
N TYR A 344 8.82 -16.58 -13.96
CA TYR A 344 8.93 -15.48 -14.91
C TYR A 344 10.13 -14.56 -14.60
N PHE A 345 10.40 -14.28 -13.34
CA PHE A 345 11.58 -13.49 -12.95
C PHE A 345 12.90 -14.21 -13.25
N ALA A 346 12.95 -15.54 -13.07
CA ALA A 346 14.11 -16.32 -13.46
C ALA A 346 14.39 -16.20 -14.97
N GLU A 347 13.37 -16.28 -15.82
CA GLU A 347 13.51 -16.08 -17.27
C GLU A 347 14.01 -14.66 -17.61
N LEU A 348 13.45 -13.61 -16.98
CA LEU A 348 13.94 -12.24 -17.18
C LEU A 348 15.40 -12.08 -16.73
N ARG A 349 15.83 -12.80 -15.68
CA ARG A 349 17.22 -12.83 -15.24
C ARG A 349 18.13 -13.51 -16.27
N ASP A 350 17.69 -14.62 -16.86
CA ASP A 350 18.40 -15.30 -17.95
C ASP A 350 18.54 -14.41 -19.20
N ASP A 351 17.54 -13.56 -19.45
CA ASP A 351 17.59 -12.52 -20.50
C ASP A 351 18.46 -11.30 -20.13
N GLY A 352 19.12 -11.32 -18.96
CA GLY A 352 20.08 -10.29 -18.54
C GLY A 352 19.46 -9.09 -17.79
N VAL A 353 18.22 -9.18 -17.32
CA VAL A 353 17.61 -8.11 -16.51
C VAL A 353 18.32 -8.04 -15.15
N GLU A 354 18.67 -6.83 -14.69
CA GLU A 354 19.30 -6.59 -13.40
C GLU A 354 18.37 -6.99 -12.24
N ALA A 355 18.92 -7.65 -11.21
CA ALA A 355 18.19 -8.20 -10.07
C ALA A 355 17.27 -7.17 -9.38
N GLY A 356 17.79 -6.03 -8.98
CA GLY A 356 17.04 -4.99 -8.27
C GLY A 356 15.94 -4.29 -9.09
N ARG A 357 15.68 -4.73 -10.33
CA ARG A 357 14.58 -4.23 -11.17
C ARG A 357 13.35 -5.13 -11.16
N LEU A 358 13.43 -6.28 -10.50
CA LEU A 358 12.34 -7.23 -10.34
C LEU A 358 11.81 -7.11 -8.92
N ARG A 359 10.49 -7.08 -8.77
CA ARG A 359 9.84 -6.85 -7.50
C ARG A 359 8.57 -7.69 -7.38
N ILE A 360 8.51 -8.54 -6.37
CA ILE A 360 7.32 -9.28 -6.00
C ILE A 360 6.59 -8.53 -4.89
N GLU A 361 5.30 -8.27 -5.10
CA GLU A 361 4.46 -7.61 -4.11
C GLU A 361 3.76 -8.66 -3.26
N HIS A 362 3.68 -8.42 -1.96
CA HIS A 362 3.09 -9.27 -0.93
C HIS A 362 3.92 -10.51 -0.63
N ALA A 363 4.17 -11.41 -1.58
CA ALA A 363 4.89 -12.66 -1.36
C ALA A 363 4.38 -13.40 -0.11
N SER A 364 3.03 -13.49 0.03
CA SER A 364 2.41 -13.84 1.31
C SER A 364 2.54 -15.31 1.65
N VAL A 365 2.41 -16.22 0.69
CA VAL A 365 2.54 -17.68 0.90
C VAL A 365 3.70 -18.22 0.06
N LEU A 366 4.75 -18.69 0.74
CA LEU A 366 5.96 -19.20 0.10
C LEU A 366 6.40 -20.51 0.76
N THR A 367 6.62 -21.57 -0.04
CA THR A 367 7.30 -22.77 0.43
C THR A 367 8.81 -22.52 0.57
N ASP A 368 9.55 -23.41 1.23
CA ASP A 368 11.03 -23.32 1.32
C ASP A 368 11.67 -23.22 -0.07
N ARG A 369 11.19 -24.03 -1.00
CA ARG A 369 11.64 -24.01 -2.38
C ARG A 369 11.36 -22.68 -3.10
N ASP A 370 10.21 -22.07 -2.83
CA ASP A 370 9.89 -20.75 -3.42
C ASP A 370 10.81 -19.67 -2.87
N VAL A 371 11.16 -19.71 -1.59
CA VAL A 371 12.11 -18.78 -0.99
C VAL A 371 13.51 -18.92 -1.61
N GLU A 372 14.02 -20.16 -1.74
CA GLU A 372 15.31 -20.42 -2.39
C GLU A 372 15.34 -19.87 -3.81
N ARG A 373 14.31 -20.17 -4.61
CA ARG A 373 14.21 -19.72 -6.01
C ARG A 373 14.04 -18.22 -6.15
N LEU A 374 13.29 -17.59 -5.24
CA LEU A 374 13.13 -16.13 -5.21
C LEU A 374 14.47 -15.46 -4.91
N ALA A 375 15.25 -16.00 -3.97
CA ALA A 375 16.59 -15.51 -3.65
C ALA A 375 17.51 -15.57 -4.89
N ASP A 376 17.47 -16.65 -5.67
CA ASP A 376 18.25 -16.81 -6.91
C ASP A 376 17.93 -15.74 -7.95
N THR A 377 16.69 -15.21 -7.99
CA THR A 377 16.33 -14.12 -8.90
C THR A 377 16.92 -12.79 -8.48
N GLY A 378 17.25 -12.60 -7.21
CA GLY A 378 17.67 -11.33 -6.63
C GLY A 378 16.59 -10.24 -6.67
N ALA A 379 15.32 -10.63 -6.80
CA ALA A 379 14.20 -9.72 -6.77
C ALA A 379 13.98 -9.14 -5.35
N VAL A 380 13.42 -7.95 -5.29
CA VAL A 380 12.98 -7.32 -4.04
C VAL A 380 11.59 -7.84 -3.68
N ALA A 381 11.34 -8.21 -2.42
CA ALA A 381 10.00 -8.49 -1.93
C ALA A 381 9.46 -7.27 -1.15
N SER A 382 8.34 -6.75 -1.64
CA SER A 382 7.59 -5.66 -0.99
C SER A 382 6.48 -6.26 -0.15
N VAL A 383 6.62 -6.20 1.17
CA VAL A 383 5.80 -6.93 2.13
C VAL A 383 4.96 -6.00 3.00
N GLN A 384 3.82 -6.50 3.51
CA GLN A 384 2.90 -5.73 4.34
C GLN A 384 2.81 -6.34 5.74
N PRO A 385 3.66 -5.92 6.69
CA PRO A 385 3.61 -6.48 8.05
C PRO A 385 2.25 -6.28 8.74
N ALA A 386 1.56 -5.19 8.45
CA ALA A 386 0.28 -4.88 9.06
C ALA A 386 -0.81 -5.92 8.74
N PHE A 387 -0.75 -6.61 7.59
CA PHE A 387 -1.69 -7.68 7.23
C PHE A 387 -1.76 -8.78 8.29
N LEU A 388 -0.63 -9.11 8.93
CA LEU A 388 -0.64 -10.09 10.02
C LEU A 388 -1.61 -9.72 11.15
N ALA A 389 -1.72 -8.44 11.50
CA ALA A 389 -2.60 -8.02 12.59
C ALA A 389 -4.08 -8.14 12.22
N SER A 390 -4.45 -7.80 10.99
CA SER A 390 -5.84 -7.88 10.51
C SER A 390 -6.27 -9.31 10.17
N GLU A 391 -5.34 -10.16 9.74
CA GLU A 391 -5.61 -11.51 9.26
C GLU A 391 -5.53 -12.61 10.34
N THR A 392 -5.03 -12.30 11.54
CA THR A 392 -4.88 -13.28 12.65
C THR A 392 -6.14 -14.06 12.94
N GLN A 393 -7.31 -13.44 12.79
CA GLN A 393 -8.59 -14.05 13.16
C GLN A 393 -9.03 -15.16 12.20
N TRP A 394 -8.61 -15.12 10.94
CA TRP A 394 -9.12 -16.02 9.91
C TRP A 394 -8.04 -16.76 9.11
N LEU A 395 -6.79 -16.30 9.10
CA LEU A 395 -5.72 -16.86 8.27
C LEU A 395 -5.50 -18.36 8.53
N GLY A 396 -5.52 -18.79 9.81
CA GLY A 396 -5.43 -20.21 10.18
C GLY A 396 -6.61 -21.03 9.67
N THR A 397 -7.82 -20.46 9.61
CA THR A 397 -9.01 -21.13 9.06
C THR A 397 -8.87 -21.31 7.54
N ARG A 398 -8.38 -20.26 6.83
CA ARG A 398 -8.16 -20.28 5.37
C ARG A 398 -7.09 -21.29 4.93
N LEU A 399 -5.99 -21.37 5.66
CA LEU A 399 -4.79 -22.09 5.22
C LEU A 399 -4.48 -23.35 6.01
N GLY A 400 -5.07 -23.54 7.21
CA GLY A 400 -4.73 -24.65 8.09
C GLY A 400 -3.25 -24.63 8.46
N GLU A 401 -2.55 -25.75 8.33
CA GLU A 401 -1.11 -25.86 8.67
C GLU A 401 -0.22 -24.99 7.79
N ARG A 402 -0.67 -24.59 6.58
CA ARG A 402 0.08 -23.70 5.68
C ARG A 402 0.24 -22.28 6.20
N VAL A 403 -0.40 -21.92 7.32
CA VAL A 403 -0.13 -20.67 8.02
C VAL A 403 1.35 -20.51 8.37
N GLN A 404 2.08 -21.63 8.54
CA GLN A 404 3.52 -21.63 8.76
C GLN A 404 4.35 -21.18 7.53
N GLU A 405 3.74 -21.19 6.35
CA GLU A 405 4.35 -20.76 5.09
C GLU A 405 3.99 -19.31 4.74
N THR A 406 3.36 -18.55 5.69
CA THR A 406 2.92 -17.19 5.43
C THR A 406 3.84 -16.14 6.02
N TYR A 407 3.98 -15.02 5.29
CA TYR A 407 4.70 -13.82 5.74
C TYR A 407 6.09 -14.14 6.30
N ARG A 408 6.89 -14.87 5.54
CA ARG A 408 8.17 -15.47 5.93
C ARG A 408 9.32 -14.45 5.92
N PHE A 409 9.13 -13.35 6.63
CA PHE A 409 10.04 -12.19 6.58
C PHE A 409 11.46 -12.54 7.01
N LYS A 410 11.60 -13.25 8.14
CA LYS A 410 12.92 -13.63 8.64
C LYS A 410 13.60 -14.64 7.72
N THR A 411 12.88 -15.68 7.30
CA THR A 411 13.38 -16.68 6.37
C THR A 411 13.82 -16.05 5.06
N MET A 412 13.04 -15.10 4.50
CA MET A 412 13.42 -14.37 3.28
C MET A 412 14.70 -13.52 3.48
N LEU A 413 14.82 -12.80 4.61
CA LEU A 413 16.04 -12.04 4.93
C LEU A 413 17.26 -12.94 5.10
N GLU A 414 17.11 -14.09 5.78
CA GLU A 414 18.18 -15.09 5.96
C GLU A 414 18.61 -15.72 4.62
N ALA A 415 17.69 -15.85 3.67
CA ALA A 415 17.99 -16.25 2.30
C ALA A 415 18.62 -15.13 1.44
N GLY A 416 18.79 -13.91 1.98
CA GLY A 416 19.38 -12.78 1.26
C GLY A 416 18.42 -12.02 0.35
N ILE A 417 17.12 -12.22 0.46
CA ILE A 417 16.11 -11.48 -0.31
C ILE A 417 15.96 -10.07 0.31
N PRO A 418 16.16 -9.00 -0.46
CA PRO A 418 15.89 -7.64 0.02
C PRO A 418 14.40 -7.46 0.29
N LEU A 419 14.04 -6.98 1.50
CA LEU A 419 12.66 -6.70 1.88
C LEU A 419 12.40 -5.21 2.00
N ALA A 420 11.23 -4.76 1.56
CA ALA A 420 10.71 -3.42 1.78
C ALA A 420 9.30 -3.48 2.40
N GLY A 421 9.05 -2.66 3.41
CA GLY A 421 7.75 -2.56 4.06
C GLY A 421 6.83 -1.58 3.36
N GLY A 422 5.55 -1.92 3.29
CA GLY A 422 4.47 -1.06 2.82
C GLY A 422 3.18 -1.34 3.58
N SER A 423 2.20 -0.47 3.43
CA SER A 423 0.87 -0.63 4.02
C SER A 423 -0.14 -1.24 3.06
N ASP A 424 0.08 -1.08 1.75
CA ASP A 424 -0.94 -1.31 0.74
C ASP A 424 -2.19 -0.43 0.98
N CYS A 425 -1.99 0.72 1.62
CA CYS A 425 -3.10 1.63 1.93
C CYS A 425 -3.90 1.99 0.66
N PRO A 426 -5.25 1.88 0.68
CA PRO A 426 -6.14 1.88 1.84
C PRO A 426 -6.47 0.50 2.45
N VAL A 427 -5.78 -0.58 2.07
CA VAL A 427 -6.01 -1.92 2.66
C VAL A 427 -5.70 -1.87 4.16
N GLU A 428 -4.51 -1.39 4.53
CA GLU A 428 -4.13 -1.16 5.91
C GLU A 428 -3.83 0.32 6.18
N PRO A 429 -3.91 0.75 7.45
CA PRO A 429 -3.54 2.12 7.83
C PRO A 429 -2.08 2.44 7.50
N PRO A 430 -1.78 3.66 7.01
CA PRO A 430 -0.44 4.06 6.61
C PRO A 430 0.42 4.49 7.80
N PHE A 431 0.59 3.61 8.78
CA PHE A 431 1.36 3.86 9.99
C PHE A 431 2.61 2.97 10.06
N PRO A 432 3.76 3.43 9.55
CA PRO A 432 4.98 2.63 9.50
C PRO A 432 5.41 2.08 10.86
N LEU A 433 5.25 2.86 11.95
CA LEU A 433 5.62 2.45 13.31
C LEU A 433 4.79 1.25 13.79
N ALA A 434 3.51 1.19 13.42
CA ALA A 434 2.66 0.02 13.68
C ALA A 434 3.14 -1.19 12.85
N GLY A 435 3.47 -0.99 11.58
CA GLY A 435 4.04 -2.04 10.73
C GLY A 435 5.36 -2.59 11.28
N ILE A 436 6.25 -1.71 11.79
CA ILE A 436 7.50 -2.10 12.47
C ILE A 436 7.21 -2.92 13.73
N ALA A 437 6.23 -2.52 14.53
CA ALA A 437 5.83 -3.26 15.73
C ALA A 437 5.31 -4.66 15.37
N VAL A 438 4.43 -4.77 14.36
CA VAL A 438 3.88 -6.05 13.89
C VAL A 438 4.98 -6.93 13.28
N ALA A 439 5.93 -6.40 12.55
CA ALA A 439 7.06 -7.18 12.03
C ALA A 439 7.90 -7.83 13.16
N ARG A 440 7.89 -7.25 14.36
CA ARG A 440 8.62 -7.73 15.53
C ARG A 440 7.85 -8.75 16.38
N ASP A 441 6.55 -8.50 16.65
CA ASP A 441 5.73 -9.38 17.49
C ASP A 441 4.79 -10.28 16.70
N ARG A 442 4.59 -9.99 15.40
CA ARG A 442 3.79 -10.74 14.45
C ARG A 442 2.33 -10.93 14.83
N ALA A 443 1.82 -10.06 15.71
CA ALA A 443 0.51 -10.23 16.32
C ALA A 443 0.32 -11.66 16.95
N GLY A 444 1.42 -12.27 17.39
CA GLY A 444 1.44 -13.62 17.98
C GLY A 444 1.49 -14.79 16.98
N MET A 445 1.43 -14.53 15.67
CA MET A 445 1.45 -15.60 14.66
C MET A 445 2.87 -15.97 14.24
N VAL A 446 3.13 -17.27 14.06
CA VAL A 446 4.41 -17.80 13.54
C VAL A 446 5.63 -17.09 14.16
N PRO A 447 5.84 -17.16 15.50
CA PRO A 447 6.81 -16.29 16.21
C PRO A 447 8.27 -16.44 15.75
N HIS A 448 8.63 -17.57 15.14
CA HIS A 448 9.98 -17.79 14.64
C HIS A 448 10.34 -16.91 13.43
N GLU A 449 9.35 -16.33 12.76
CA GLU A 449 9.50 -15.36 11.66
C GLU A 449 9.58 -13.90 12.16
N SER A 450 9.62 -13.66 13.48
CA SER A 450 9.78 -12.33 14.07
C SER A 450 11.11 -11.70 13.69
N LEU A 451 11.07 -10.42 13.35
CA LEU A 451 12.26 -9.62 13.07
C LEU A 451 12.80 -8.95 14.34
N ASP A 452 14.10 -8.73 14.38
CA ASP A 452 14.68 -7.85 15.40
C ASP A 452 14.34 -6.36 15.12
N ALA A 453 14.66 -5.49 16.07
CA ALA A 453 14.29 -4.08 15.97
C ALA A 453 14.93 -3.37 14.77
N ARG A 454 16.17 -3.71 14.41
CA ARG A 454 16.90 -3.13 13.28
C ARG A 454 16.33 -3.66 11.96
N GLN A 455 16.12 -4.96 11.85
CA GLN A 455 15.52 -5.58 10.67
C GLN A 455 14.13 -4.99 10.37
N ALA A 456 13.28 -4.85 11.41
CA ALA A 456 11.94 -4.30 11.25
C ALA A 456 11.96 -2.80 10.87
N LEU A 457 12.86 -1.99 11.47
CA LEU A 457 13.06 -0.59 11.07
C LEU A 457 13.55 -0.48 9.62
N ASN A 458 14.48 -1.34 9.23
CA ASN A 458 15.03 -1.34 7.88
C ASN A 458 13.98 -1.63 6.80
N LEU A 459 12.90 -2.36 7.10
CA LEU A 459 11.80 -2.53 6.14
C LEU A 459 11.25 -1.19 5.64
N PHE A 460 11.13 -0.20 6.52
CA PHE A 460 10.52 1.10 6.22
C PHE A 460 11.54 2.23 5.99
N THR A 461 12.83 1.91 5.98
CA THR A 461 13.94 2.85 5.72
C THR A 461 14.80 2.40 4.55
N ASP A 462 15.86 1.62 4.79
CA ASP A 462 16.79 1.14 3.76
C ASP A 462 16.08 0.22 2.74
N GLY A 463 15.19 -0.65 3.19
CA GLY A 463 14.41 -1.54 2.33
C GLY A 463 13.56 -0.76 1.33
N VAL A 464 12.87 0.30 1.79
CA VAL A 464 12.14 1.19 0.87
C VAL A 464 13.08 1.85 -0.12
N SER A 465 14.27 2.30 0.29
CA SER A 465 15.24 2.88 -0.63
C SER A 465 15.65 1.89 -1.73
N VAL A 466 15.88 0.63 -1.38
CA VAL A 466 16.15 -0.45 -2.35
C VAL A 466 14.97 -0.64 -3.31
N ALA A 467 13.76 -0.74 -2.78
CA ALA A 467 12.54 -0.95 -3.58
C ALA A 467 12.23 0.22 -4.51
N LEU A 468 12.52 1.45 -4.10
CA LEU A 468 12.32 2.66 -4.90
C LEU A 468 13.55 3.00 -5.77
N ARG A 469 14.62 2.22 -5.68
CA ARG A 469 15.89 2.43 -6.39
C ARG A 469 16.54 3.78 -6.07
N GLU A 470 16.43 4.17 -4.81
CA GLU A 470 17.02 5.38 -4.25
C GLU A 470 18.37 5.09 -3.57
N PRO A 471 19.25 6.10 -3.42
CA PRO A 471 20.44 5.95 -2.60
C PRO A 471 20.11 5.59 -1.14
N PRO A 472 21.02 4.90 -0.42
CA PRO A 472 20.84 4.63 1.01
C PRO A 472 20.55 5.92 1.78
N PRO A 473 19.58 5.91 2.71
CA PRO A 473 19.26 7.08 3.52
C PRO A 473 20.35 7.35 4.57
N LEU A 474 20.31 8.52 5.21
CA LEU A 474 21.27 8.96 6.25
C LEU A 474 22.76 8.89 5.84
N THR A 475 23.05 8.92 4.55
CA THR A 475 24.42 9.00 4.03
C THR A 475 24.77 10.42 3.60
N ILE A 476 26.05 10.78 3.69
CA ILE A 476 26.52 12.10 3.23
C ILE A 476 26.18 12.26 1.74
N GLY A 477 25.56 13.38 1.38
CA GLY A 477 25.11 13.71 0.03
C GLY A 477 23.70 13.21 -0.32
N SER A 478 23.08 12.32 0.49
CA SER A 478 21.68 11.96 0.32
C SER A 478 20.73 13.11 0.70
N ARG A 479 19.46 13.00 0.30
CA ARG A 479 18.42 13.95 0.72
C ARG A 479 18.36 13.99 2.24
N ALA A 480 18.16 15.19 2.80
CA ALA A 480 17.95 15.39 4.22
C ALA A 480 16.49 15.11 4.59
N ASP A 481 16.11 13.82 4.45
CA ASP A 481 14.79 13.28 4.78
C ASP A 481 14.92 12.49 6.10
N PHE A 482 14.25 12.97 7.16
CA PHE A 482 14.34 12.40 8.51
C PHE A 482 12.98 12.28 9.16
N THR A 483 12.86 11.32 10.09
CA THR A 483 11.75 11.25 11.04
C THR A 483 12.31 11.35 12.45
N LEU A 484 11.76 12.24 13.26
CA LEU A 484 12.11 12.42 14.66
C LEU A 484 11.03 11.79 15.54
N LEU A 485 11.42 10.86 16.39
CA LEU A 485 10.53 10.12 17.29
C LEU A 485 10.77 10.51 18.74
N ASP A 486 9.74 10.43 19.59
CA ASP A 486 9.84 10.62 21.04
C ASP A 486 10.42 9.42 21.79
N LEU A 487 10.91 8.40 21.06
CA LEU A 487 11.59 7.23 21.59
C LEU A 487 12.64 6.70 20.60
N ASP A 488 13.52 5.81 21.07
CA ASP A 488 14.45 5.09 20.20
C ASP A 488 13.80 3.76 19.72
N PRO A 489 13.49 3.65 18.41
CA PRO A 489 12.81 2.46 17.86
C PRO A 489 13.64 1.19 17.92
N LEU A 490 14.96 1.29 18.10
CA LEU A 490 15.87 0.14 18.22
C LEU A 490 15.82 -0.50 19.61
N THR A 491 15.39 0.25 20.63
CA THR A 491 15.32 -0.23 22.03
C THR A 491 13.89 -0.32 22.57
N ALA A 492 12.95 0.37 21.94
CA ALA A 492 11.55 0.36 22.33
C ALA A 492 10.90 -1.02 22.13
N SER A 493 9.92 -1.36 22.95
CA SER A 493 9.07 -2.53 22.75
C SER A 493 8.09 -2.33 21.59
N PRO A 494 7.52 -3.41 20.99
CA PRO A 494 6.47 -3.28 19.99
C PRO A 494 5.28 -2.42 20.44
N ASP A 495 4.84 -2.56 21.69
CA ASP A 495 3.72 -1.78 22.24
C ASP A 495 4.07 -0.28 22.38
N ALA A 496 5.32 0.02 22.78
CA ALA A 496 5.79 1.40 22.84
C ALA A 496 5.83 2.01 21.43
N LEU A 497 6.23 1.24 20.40
CA LEU A 497 6.23 1.71 19.00
C LEU A 497 4.83 2.06 18.49
N ARG A 498 3.80 1.28 18.86
CA ARG A 498 2.40 1.57 18.50
C ARG A 498 1.90 2.91 19.08
N SER A 499 2.49 3.31 20.22
CA SER A 499 2.13 4.56 20.91
C SER A 499 3.13 5.69 20.68
N ALA A 500 4.18 5.45 19.90
CA ALA A 500 5.23 6.43 19.62
C ALA A 500 4.68 7.60 18.79
N ARG A 501 5.21 8.78 19.05
CA ARG A 501 4.82 9.99 18.34
C ARG A 501 5.94 10.45 17.42
N VAL A 502 5.56 10.82 16.21
CA VAL A 502 6.39 11.60 15.32
C VAL A 502 6.44 13.03 15.84
N VAL A 503 7.60 13.52 16.19
CA VAL A 503 7.81 14.88 16.70
C VAL A 503 7.98 15.87 15.56
N ALA A 504 8.67 15.47 14.52
CA ALA A 504 8.82 16.22 13.28
C ALA A 504 9.23 15.28 12.15
N THR A 505 8.86 15.63 10.93
CA THR A 505 9.35 15.00 9.71
C THR A 505 10.12 16.05 8.91
N TRP A 506 11.30 15.70 8.43
CA TRP A 506 12.10 16.57 7.59
C TRP A 506 12.12 16.03 6.16
N ILE A 507 11.83 16.89 5.19
CA ILE A 507 11.86 16.56 3.77
C ILE A 507 12.73 17.58 3.05
N GLU A 508 13.78 17.11 2.38
CA GLU A 508 14.77 17.96 1.69
C GLU A 508 15.31 19.08 2.59
N GLY A 509 15.52 18.75 3.87
CA GLY A 509 16.06 19.67 4.85
C GLY A 509 15.08 20.72 5.40
N ALA A 510 13.80 20.59 5.09
CA ALA A 510 12.74 21.45 5.65
C ALA A 510 11.91 20.66 6.69
N PRO A 511 11.69 21.23 7.90
CA PRO A 511 10.86 20.58 8.91
C PRO A 511 9.37 20.73 8.63
N HIS A 512 8.65 19.65 8.86
CA HIS A 512 7.20 19.56 8.89
C HIS A 512 6.78 19.09 10.29
N LEU A 513 6.00 19.89 10.99
CA LEU A 513 5.42 19.49 12.27
C LEU A 513 4.19 18.63 12.00
N PRO A 514 3.95 17.56 12.78
CA PRO A 514 2.81 16.70 12.57
C PRO A 514 1.51 17.49 12.82
N GLU A 515 0.66 17.53 11.82
CA GLU A 515 -0.75 17.83 12.00
C GLU A 515 -1.44 16.51 12.36
N ALA A 516 -2.44 16.59 13.26
CA ALA A 516 -3.16 15.39 13.67
C ALA A 516 -3.84 14.75 12.45
N PHE A 517 -3.36 13.59 12.07
CA PHE A 517 -3.97 12.77 11.02
C PHE A 517 -4.71 11.61 11.68
N GLU A 518 -6.04 11.62 11.58
CA GLU A 518 -6.88 10.55 12.08
C GLU A 518 -7.35 9.68 10.92
N TRP A 519 -6.85 8.44 10.86
CA TRP A 519 -7.28 7.44 9.90
C TRP A 519 -8.76 7.02 10.08
N ASP A 520 -9.28 7.22 11.26
CA ASP A 520 -10.55 6.65 11.74
C ASP A 520 -11.74 7.64 11.79
N GLN A 521 -11.74 8.69 11.00
CA GLN A 521 -12.89 9.62 10.94
C GLN A 521 -14.10 9.02 10.26
#